data_47b30075e5f8d3881e894228582bb604
#
_entry.id   47b30075e5f8d3881e894228582bb604
#
_cell.length_a   1.000
_cell.length_b   1.000
_cell.length_c   1.000
_cell.angle_alpha   90.00
_cell.angle_beta   90.00
_cell.angle_gamma   90.00
#
_symmetry.space_group_name_H-M   'P 1'
#
loop_
_entity.id
_entity.type
_entity.pdbx_description
1 polymer ?
#
loop_
_entity_poly.entity_id
_entity_poly.type
_entity_poly.pdbx_seq_one_letter_code
_entity_poly.pdbx_strand_id
1 'polypeptide(L)'
;MRERALPATQLSPLLEALYAGLMQADPWSAFLRRLAQAMDAPFATLILTGPGPTEIVTPDADPRLSRNYSEAMFAEDPFVGLPEGEVISFDDFVSSNALNAPFRHYLEDSGSGQILGVDLRTPAESEARLRITRDRSRPGFGEAERRLLAAIVPHFRIALRLFSRLQASAAEQGVYRAAIERMAMATLILDRKARLLRSNELADQLIEAGGAMRLRDGKLFIAGREAARKLTELLASPPGPDESVRFRIVPDGEQGTELVAVARGIPAPSYTADSGPALALFIVDPGRPAAVTPDALRDIFQFTRQEASLAAELAGGTALVDAARRLGIAHNTARSHLRAIFAKTGARRQSQLVHLIRASAREMDVEN
;
A
#
# COMPACT_ATOMS: atom_id res chain seq x y z
N MET A 1 -35.38 36.14 6.43
CA MET A 1 -33.94 36.45 6.30
C MET A 1 -33.38 35.55 5.22
N ARG A 2 -32.96 36.13 4.07
CA ARG A 2 -32.35 35.30 2.98
C ARG A 2 -31.01 34.81 3.46
N GLU A 3 -30.85 33.50 3.59
CA GLU A 3 -29.57 32.84 3.77
C GLU A 3 -28.62 33.31 2.69
N ARG A 4 -27.61 34.06 3.08
CA ARG A 4 -26.54 34.47 2.15
C ARG A 4 -25.75 33.22 1.82
N ALA A 5 -25.99 32.64 0.65
CA ALA A 5 -25.24 31.51 0.16
C ALA A 5 -23.73 31.78 0.24
N LEU A 6 -22.97 30.82 0.70
CA LEU A 6 -21.50 30.90 0.68
C LEU A 6 -21.04 31.16 -0.74
N PRO A 7 -20.10 32.10 -0.99
CA PRO A 7 -19.60 32.32 -2.33
C PRO A 7 -18.92 31.05 -2.81
N ALA A 8 -19.40 30.48 -3.93
CA ALA A 8 -18.83 29.28 -4.58
C ALA A 8 -17.32 29.42 -4.82
N THR A 9 -16.83 30.65 -4.96
CA THR A 9 -15.42 31.00 -5.11
C THR A 9 -14.55 30.62 -3.91
N GLN A 10 -15.09 30.48 -2.69
CA GLN A 10 -14.32 30.04 -1.53
C GLN A 10 -14.38 28.54 -1.30
N LEU A 11 -15.52 27.90 -1.59
CA LEU A 11 -15.71 26.47 -1.34
C LEU A 11 -15.03 25.60 -2.40
N SER A 12 -15.14 25.96 -3.67
CA SER A 12 -14.62 25.14 -4.78
C SER A 12 -13.11 24.81 -4.67
N PRO A 13 -12.21 25.78 -4.40
CA PRO A 13 -10.79 25.47 -4.24
C PRO A 13 -10.47 24.57 -3.03
N LEU A 14 -11.28 24.64 -1.97
CA LEU A 14 -11.14 23.78 -0.80
C LEU A 14 -11.53 22.34 -1.12
N LEU A 15 -12.65 22.16 -1.83
CA LEU A 15 -13.10 20.84 -2.24
C LEU A 15 -12.16 20.20 -3.25
N GLU A 16 -11.62 20.98 -4.19
CA GLU A 16 -10.60 20.50 -5.12
C GLU A 16 -9.38 19.99 -4.37
N ALA A 17 -8.82 20.77 -3.43
CA ALA A 17 -7.68 20.34 -2.65
C ALA A 17 -7.98 19.12 -1.79
N LEU A 18 -9.18 19.02 -1.22
CA LEU A 18 -9.62 17.92 -0.40
C LEU A 18 -9.64 16.60 -1.20
N TYR A 19 -10.31 16.60 -2.36
CA TYR A 19 -10.45 15.38 -3.16
C TYR A 19 -9.20 15.01 -3.94
N ALA A 20 -8.48 15.99 -4.51
CA ALA A 20 -7.24 15.75 -5.24
C ALA A 20 -6.13 15.21 -4.28
N GLY A 21 -6.13 15.66 -3.04
CA GLY A 21 -5.17 15.22 -2.02
C GLY A 21 -5.24 13.73 -1.74
N LEU A 22 -6.42 13.10 -1.82
CA LEU A 22 -6.60 11.67 -1.52
C LEU A 22 -5.75 10.74 -2.41
N MET A 23 -5.29 11.24 -3.56
CA MET A 23 -4.46 10.50 -4.51
C MET A 23 -2.96 10.78 -4.35
N GLN A 24 -2.57 11.60 -3.37
CA GLN A 24 -1.20 12.03 -3.15
C GLN A 24 -0.57 11.28 -1.97
N ALA A 25 0.76 11.32 -1.90
CA ALA A 25 1.51 10.74 -0.78
C ALA A 25 1.20 11.43 0.57
N ASP A 26 0.89 12.73 0.51
CA ASP A 26 0.39 13.53 1.65
C ASP A 26 -1.03 14.00 1.34
N PRO A 27 -2.05 13.26 1.76
CA PRO A 27 -3.42 13.47 1.31
C PRO A 27 -4.09 14.73 1.88
N TRP A 28 -3.61 15.25 3.01
CA TRP A 28 -4.34 16.27 3.77
C TRP A 28 -3.71 17.66 3.77
N SER A 29 -2.39 17.77 3.61
CA SER A 29 -1.69 19.04 3.83
C SER A 29 -2.11 20.15 2.88
N ALA A 30 -2.38 19.86 1.61
CA ALA A 30 -2.83 20.88 0.66
C ALA A 30 -4.21 21.45 1.04
N PHE A 31 -5.12 20.60 1.47
CA PHE A 31 -6.44 20.98 1.96
C PHE A 31 -6.34 21.82 3.24
N LEU A 32 -5.56 21.36 4.21
CA LEU A 32 -5.41 22.04 5.51
C LEU A 32 -4.78 23.42 5.35
N ARG A 33 -3.76 23.59 4.51
CA ARG A 33 -3.21 24.92 4.17
C ARG A 33 -4.23 25.87 3.59
N ARG A 34 -5.00 25.39 2.61
CA ARG A 34 -6.06 26.22 1.99
C ARG A 34 -7.16 26.55 2.97
N LEU A 35 -7.52 25.61 3.85
CA LEU A 35 -8.51 25.83 4.90
C LEU A 35 -8.03 26.90 5.89
N ALA A 36 -6.80 26.82 6.36
CA ALA A 36 -6.19 27.80 7.23
C ALA A 36 -6.20 29.20 6.59
N GLN A 37 -5.80 29.29 5.33
CA GLN A 37 -5.84 30.54 4.57
C GLN A 37 -7.25 31.11 4.45
N ALA A 38 -8.23 30.27 4.08
CA ALA A 38 -9.63 30.68 3.93
C ALA A 38 -10.27 31.14 5.24
N MET A 39 -9.76 30.65 6.36
CA MET A 39 -10.19 30.98 7.72
C MET A 39 -9.36 32.10 8.36
N ASP A 40 -8.42 32.72 7.65
CA ASP A 40 -7.44 33.68 8.20
C ASP A 40 -6.81 33.16 9.50
N ALA A 41 -6.38 31.89 9.47
CA ALA A 41 -5.79 31.18 10.60
C ALA A 41 -4.36 30.72 10.25
N PRO A 42 -3.42 30.73 11.21
CA PRO A 42 -2.08 30.20 10.98
C PRO A 42 -2.06 28.69 10.74
N PHE A 43 -2.96 27.96 11.40
CA PHE A 43 -2.96 26.50 11.35
C PHE A 43 -4.37 25.92 11.18
N ALA A 44 -4.44 24.84 10.40
CA ALA A 44 -5.50 23.86 10.45
C ALA A 44 -4.86 22.49 10.70
N THR A 45 -5.39 21.76 11.67
CA THR A 45 -4.88 20.47 12.14
C THR A 45 -5.92 19.40 11.92
N LEU A 46 -5.50 18.28 11.38
CA LEU A 46 -6.27 17.05 11.32
C LEU A 46 -5.65 16.01 12.27
N ILE A 47 -6.46 15.47 13.16
CA ILE A 47 -6.09 14.40 14.08
C ILE A 47 -6.92 13.18 13.70
N LEU A 48 -6.26 12.08 13.38
CA LEU A 48 -6.88 10.80 13.06
C LEU A 48 -6.54 9.80 14.16
N THR A 49 -7.56 9.30 14.84
CA THR A 49 -7.43 8.28 15.88
C THR A 49 -8.16 7.01 15.48
N GLY A 50 -7.63 5.85 15.90
CA GLY A 50 -8.21 4.57 15.59
C GLY A 50 -7.46 3.44 16.30
N PRO A 51 -7.59 2.19 15.85
CA PRO A 51 -6.86 1.04 16.42
C PRO A 51 -5.34 1.14 16.26
N GLY A 52 -4.86 1.94 15.32
CA GLY A 52 -3.44 2.20 15.08
C GLY A 52 -2.91 3.41 15.86
N PRO A 53 -1.66 3.82 15.60
CA PRO A 53 -1.10 5.04 16.17
C PRO A 53 -1.89 6.27 15.73
N THR A 54 -2.04 7.25 16.64
CA THR A 54 -2.67 8.53 16.30
C THR A 54 -1.81 9.28 15.28
N GLU A 55 -2.44 9.75 14.22
CA GLU A 55 -1.81 10.58 13.20
C GLU A 55 -2.25 12.03 13.37
N ILE A 56 -1.31 12.95 13.43
CA ILE A 56 -1.56 14.40 13.57
C ILE A 56 -0.90 15.12 12.41
N VAL A 57 -1.71 15.77 11.60
CA VAL A 57 -1.25 16.53 10.43
C VAL A 57 -1.52 18.00 10.66
N THR A 58 -0.47 18.80 10.83
CA THR A 58 -0.52 20.27 10.96
C THR A 58 0.52 20.84 10.01
N PRO A 59 0.16 21.13 8.76
CA PRO A 59 1.10 21.70 7.80
C PRO A 59 1.65 23.03 8.29
N ASP A 60 2.94 23.24 8.02
CA ASP A 60 3.65 24.51 8.30
C ASP A 60 3.77 24.89 9.80
N ALA A 61 3.37 24.02 10.72
CA ALA A 61 3.59 24.21 12.14
C ALA A 61 5.04 23.93 12.55
N ASP A 62 5.51 24.57 13.62
CA ASP A 62 6.80 24.23 14.21
C ASP A 62 6.79 22.74 14.64
N PRO A 63 7.72 21.93 14.15
CA PRO A 63 7.80 20.51 14.51
C PRO A 63 7.92 20.26 16.03
N ARG A 64 8.45 21.22 16.80
CA ARG A 64 8.54 21.13 18.27
C ARG A 64 7.17 21.21 18.92
N LEU A 65 6.33 22.15 18.45
CA LEU A 65 4.95 22.30 18.97
C LEU A 65 4.09 21.10 18.61
N SER A 66 4.18 20.60 17.39
CA SER A 66 3.47 19.40 16.93
C SER A 66 3.88 18.17 17.74
N ARG A 67 5.16 18.00 18.04
CA ARG A 67 5.67 16.90 18.87
C ARG A 67 5.22 17.04 20.31
N ASN A 68 5.33 18.22 20.91
CA ASN A 68 4.86 18.47 22.28
C ASN A 68 3.36 18.16 22.42
N TYR A 69 2.54 18.56 21.45
CA TYR A 69 1.12 18.21 21.46
C TYR A 69 0.92 16.70 21.40
N SER A 70 1.57 15.99 20.46
CA SER A 70 1.38 14.56 20.28
C SER A 70 1.86 13.71 21.47
N GLU A 71 2.97 14.09 22.10
CA GLU A 71 3.61 13.30 23.16
C GLU A 71 3.07 13.63 24.56
N ALA A 72 2.70 14.88 24.82
CA ALA A 72 2.37 15.34 26.16
C ALA A 72 0.95 15.90 26.32
N MET A 73 0.45 16.63 25.34
CA MET A 73 -0.80 17.39 25.49
C MET A 73 -2.04 16.68 24.92
N PHE A 74 -1.87 15.74 24.01
CA PHE A 74 -2.98 15.06 23.35
C PHE A 74 -3.93 14.34 24.32
N ALA A 75 -3.38 13.69 25.35
CA ALA A 75 -4.16 13.01 26.39
C ALA A 75 -4.88 13.97 27.34
N GLU A 76 -4.38 15.20 27.45
CA GLU A 76 -4.89 16.25 28.34
C GLU A 76 -5.79 17.27 27.62
N ASP A 77 -5.99 17.09 26.31
CA ASP A 77 -6.78 17.99 25.47
C ASP A 77 -8.27 17.94 25.91
N PRO A 78 -8.83 19.02 26.46
CA PRO A 78 -10.23 19.05 26.86
C PRO A 78 -11.20 19.24 25.69
N PHE A 79 -10.68 19.54 24.48
CA PHE A 79 -11.50 19.81 23.29
C PHE A 79 -11.68 18.52 22.46
N VAL A 80 -12.26 17.52 23.10
CA VAL A 80 -12.50 16.18 22.52
C VAL A 80 -13.93 15.73 22.75
N GLY A 81 -14.42 14.85 21.86
CA GLY A 81 -15.76 14.31 21.99
C GLY A 81 -16.86 15.31 21.63
N LEU A 82 -16.60 16.17 20.66
CA LEU A 82 -17.62 17.08 20.12
C LEU A 82 -18.81 16.29 19.55
N PRO A 83 -20.03 16.82 19.61
CA PRO A 83 -21.16 16.28 18.88
C PRO A 83 -20.81 16.08 17.40
N GLU A 84 -21.09 14.88 16.86
CA GLU A 84 -20.62 14.49 15.54
C GLU A 84 -21.10 15.44 14.44
N GLY A 85 -20.15 16.04 13.73
CA GLY A 85 -20.40 16.92 12.61
C GLY A 85 -20.85 18.32 12.96
N GLU A 86 -20.92 18.65 14.26
CA GLU A 86 -21.21 20.00 14.71
C GLU A 86 -19.94 20.86 14.76
N VAL A 87 -20.05 22.08 14.29
CA VAL A 87 -18.96 23.06 14.30
C VAL A 87 -19.04 23.88 15.58
N ILE A 88 -18.09 23.65 16.50
CA ILE A 88 -18.10 24.19 17.84
C ILE A 88 -16.79 24.96 18.10
N SER A 89 -16.85 26.09 18.77
CA SER A 89 -15.65 26.79 19.26
C SER A 89 -15.18 26.21 20.57
N PHE A 90 -13.87 26.36 20.83
CA PHE A 90 -13.27 25.94 22.10
C PHE A 90 -13.95 26.59 23.28
N ASP A 91 -14.18 27.91 23.22
CA ASP A 91 -14.78 28.69 24.32
C ASP A 91 -16.25 28.31 24.57
N ASP A 92 -16.99 27.82 23.58
CA ASP A 92 -18.36 27.34 23.74
C ASP A 92 -18.42 25.95 24.40
N PHE A 93 -17.38 25.13 24.23
CA PHE A 93 -17.34 23.73 24.69
C PHE A 93 -16.59 23.57 26.02
N VAL A 94 -15.46 24.24 26.16
CA VAL A 94 -14.57 24.12 27.33
C VAL A 94 -14.75 25.28 28.28
N SER A 95 -15.26 25.00 29.47
CA SER A 95 -15.32 26.04 30.49
C SER A 95 -13.92 26.41 30.97
N SER A 96 -13.71 27.70 31.30
CA SER A 96 -12.40 28.21 31.75
C SER A 96 -11.85 27.46 32.97
N ASN A 97 -12.73 26.88 33.79
CA ASN A 97 -12.36 26.12 34.99
C ASN A 97 -11.98 24.66 34.69
N ALA A 98 -12.23 24.16 33.46
CA ALA A 98 -11.89 22.82 33.05
C ALA A 98 -10.46 22.70 32.49
N LEU A 99 -9.77 23.84 32.24
CA LEU A 99 -8.40 23.86 31.76
C LEU A 99 -7.42 23.54 32.90
N ASN A 100 -6.72 22.43 32.77
CA ASN A 100 -5.58 22.14 33.60
C ASN A 100 -4.40 23.08 33.28
N ALA A 101 -3.47 23.23 34.22
CA ALA A 101 -2.36 24.17 34.10
C ALA A 101 -1.41 23.81 32.94
N PRO A 102 -1.04 22.52 32.66
CA PRO A 102 -0.21 22.16 31.56
C PRO A 102 -0.81 22.51 30.18
N PHE A 103 -2.09 22.23 29.96
CA PHE A 103 -2.75 22.53 28.69
C PHE A 103 -2.94 24.04 28.48
N ARG A 104 -3.21 24.79 29.53
CA ARG A 104 -3.26 26.25 29.46
C ARG A 104 -1.93 26.85 29.05
N HIS A 105 -0.84 26.38 29.66
CA HIS A 105 0.52 26.81 29.30
C HIS A 105 0.87 26.47 27.83
N TYR A 106 0.49 25.28 27.38
CA TYR A 106 0.64 24.90 25.99
C TYR A 106 -0.10 25.85 25.03
N LEU A 107 -1.35 26.24 25.34
CA LEU A 107 -2.10 27.21 24.54
C LEU A 107 -1.43 28.59 24.49
N GLU A 108 -0.83 29.00 25.63
CA GLU A 108 -0.08 30.26 25.74
C GLU A 108 1.21 30.22 24.90
N ASP A 109 1.99 29.18 25.04
CA ASP A 109 3.26 28.98 24.31
C ASP A 109 3.06 28.84 22.81
N SER A 110 2.01 28.15 22.38
CA SER A 110 1.68 27.98 20.96
C SER A 110 1.02 29.20 20.33
N GLY A 111 0.70 30.24 21.14
CA GLY A 111 -0.08 31.38 20.68
C GLY A 111 -1.55 31.08 20.36
N SER A 112 -1.98 29.85 20.65
CA SER A 112 -3.32 29.37 20.33
C SER A 112 -4.34 30.00 21.27
N GLY A 113 -5.26 30.79 20.73
CA GLY A 113 -6.25 31.48 21.54
C GLY A 113 -7.69 31.26 21.15
N GLN A 114 -7.91 31.01 19.88
CA GLN A 114 -9.22 30.77 19.30
C GLN A 114 -9.17 29.47 18.51
N ILE A 115 -9.98 28.47 18.87
CA ILE A 115 -10.04 27.18 18.17
C ILE A 115 -11.47 26.92 17.74
N LEU A 116 -11.64 26.57 16.47
CA LEU A 116 -12.89 26.08 15.92
C LEU A 116 -12.70 24.60 15.55
N GLY A 117 -13.59 23.74 15.97
CA GLY A 117 -13.45 22.31 15.81
C GLY A 117 -14.68 21.61 15.28
N VAL A 118 -14.45 20.45 14.69
CA VAL A 118 -15.47 19.46 14.35
C VAL A 118 -14.89 18.06 14.51
N ASP A 119 -15.69 17.15 15.06
CA ASP A 119 -15.36 15.74 15.19
C ASP A 119 -16.25 14.91 14.25
N LEU A 120 -15.63 13.96 13.56
CA LEU A 120 -16.32 13.03 12.66
C LEU A 120 -15.92 11.61 13.02
N ARG A 121 -16.89 10.72 13.09
CA ARG A 121 -16.64 9.29 13.22
C ARG A 121 -16.48 8.67 11.84
N THR A 122 -15.50 7.79 11.72
CA THR A 122 -15.26 7.03 10.49
C THR A 122 -15.70 5.58 10.69
N PRO A 123 -15.92 4.81 9.60
CA PRO A 123 -16.06 3.37 9.71
C PRO A 123 -14.82 2.77 10.42
N ALA A 124 -14.99 1.67 11.16
CA ALA A 124 -13.93 0.99 11.91
C ALA A 124 -13.47 1.70 13.21
N GLU A 125 -14.43 2.33 13.93
CA GLU A 125 -14.17 2.91 15.27
C GLU A 125 -13.07 3.97 15.31
N SER A 126 -12.79 4.59 14.17
CA SER A 126 -11.81 5.68 14.06
C SER A 126 -12.51 7.03 14.13
N GLU A 127 -11.80 8.03 14.61
CA GLU A 127 -12.30 9.41 14.73
C GLU A 127 -11.37 10.36 13.99
N ALA A 128 -11.94 11.35 13.32
CA ALA A 128 -11.23 12.43 12.68
C ALA A 128 -11.64 13.76 13.35
N ARG A 129 -10.68 14.45 13.91
CA ARG A 129 -10.88 15.75 14.54
C ARG A 129 -10.21 16.82 13.70
N LEU A 130 -10.98 17.77 13.19
CA LEU A 130 -10.47 18.90 12.44
C LEU A 130 -10.50 20.12 13.35
N ARG A 131 -9.35 20.79 13.48
CA ARG A 131 -9.17 21.96 14.34
C ARG A 131 -8.58 23.10 13.52
N ILE A 132 -9.17 24.28 13.62
CA ILE A 132 -8.65 25.50 13.04
C ILE A 132 -8.27 26.41 14.19
N THR A 133 -7.00 26.81 14.23
CA THR A 133 -6.44 27.55 15.36
C THR A 133 -6.05 28.95 14.92
N ARG A 134 -6.43 29.95 15.71
CA ARG A 134 -6.12 31.36 15.46
C ARG A 134 -5.47 31.94 16.72
N ASP A 135 -4.59 32.92 16.55
CA ASP A 135 -3.94 33.63 17.64
C ASP A 135 -4.95 34.36 18.52
N ARG A 136 -4.67 34.43 19.82
CA ARG A 136 -5.54 35.08 20.82
C ARG A 136 -5.71 36.58 20.57
N SER A 137 -4.78 37.24 19.89
CA SER A 137 -4.89 38.67 19.56
C SER A 137 -5.90 38.95 18.44
N ARG A 138 -6.31 37.90 17.72
CA ARG A 138 -7.30 38.01 16.65
C ARG A 138 -8.72 37.79 17.16
N PRO A 139 -9.74 38.36 16.48
CA PRO A 139 -11.14 38.08 16.83
C PRO A 139 -11.48 36.60 16.66
N GLY A 140 -12.40 36.11 17.49
CA GLY A 140 -12.94 34.76 17.41
C GLY A 140 -13.56 34.47 16.02
N PHE A 141 -13.77 33.19 15.77
CA PHE A 141 -14.42 32.74 14.52
C PHE A 141 -15.89 33.18 14.49
N GLY A 142 -16.25 33.96 13.48
CA GLY A 142 -17.59 34.46 13.28
C GLY A 142 -18.49 33.46 12.54
N GLU A 143 -19.72 33.90 12.28
CA GLU A 143 -20.74 33.10 11.59
C GLU A 143 -20.36 32.70 10.15
N ALA A 144 -19.55 33.50 9.49
CA ALA A 144 -19.11 33.21 8.13
C ALA A 144 -18.16 32.00 8.10
N GLU A 145 -17.18 31.97 9.00
CA GLU A 145 -16.22 30.87 9.14
C GLU A 145 -16.91 29.60 9.62
N ARG A 146 -17.81 29.71 10.61
CA ARG A 146 -18.61 28.56 11.08
C ARG A 146 -19.43 27.93 9.94
N ARG A 147 -20.08 28.75 9.11
CA ARG A 147 -20.83 28.25 7.96
C ARG A 147 -19.93 27.66 6.89
N LEU A 148 -18.76 28.23 6.63
CA LEU A 148 -17.80 27.66 5.68
C LEU A 148 -17.36 26.26 6.15
N LEU A 149 -16.98 26.11 7.41
CA LEU A 149 -16.59 24.82 7.95
C LEU A 149 -17.77 23.83 7.92
N ALA A 150 -18.97 24.25 8.31
CA ALA A 150 -20.17 23.41 8.25
C ALA A 150 -20.48 22.92 6.82
N ALA A 151 -20.24 23.77 5.81
CA ALA A 151 -20.42 23.37 4.40
C ALA A 151 -19.35 22.34 3.94
N ILE A 152 -18.17 22.34 4.55
CA ILE A 152 -17.10 21.39 4.24
C ILE A 152 -17.36 20.05 4.91
N VAL A 153 -17.98 19.99 6.08
CA VAL A 153 -18.18 18.77 6.88
C VAL A 153 -18.76 17.59 6.09
N PRO A 154 -19.83 17.73 5.29
CA PRO A 154 -20.34 16.60 4.48
C PRO A 154 -19.32 16.06 3.48
N HIS A 155 -18.56 16.96 2.83
CA HIS A 155 -17.53 16.59 1.88
C HIS A 155 -16.33 15.93 2.58
N PHE A 156 -15.94 16.45 3.74
CA PHE A 156 -14.85 15.89 4.53
C PHE A 156 -15.20 14.47 5.01
N ARG A 157 -16.44 14.23 5.43
CA ARG A 157 -16.93 12.88 5.76
C ARG A 157 -16.83 11.91 4.58
N ILE A 158 -17.17 12.36 3.37
CA ILE A 158 -17.03 11.56 2.14
C ILE A 158 -15.55 11.29 1.86
N ALA A 159 -14.71 12.31 1.95
CA ALA A 159 -13.27 12.19 1.72
C ALA A 159 -12.61 11.19 2.67
N LEU A 160 -12.93 11.22 3.96
CA LEU A 160 -12.46 10.24 4.97
C LEU A 160 -12.87 8.80 4.61
N ARG A 161 -14.12 8.58 4.19
CA ARG A 161 -14.60 7.26 3.75
C ARG A 161 -13.89 6.77 2.51
N LEU A 162 -13.67 7.66 1.53
CA LEU A 162 -12.93 7.33 0.30
C LEU A 162 -11.48 7.00 0.62
N PHE A 163 -10.83 7.79 1.46
CA PHE A 163 -9.46 7.55 1.90
C PHE A 163 -9.32 6.19 2.59
N SER A 164 -10.18 5.88 3.55
CA SER A 164 -10.18 4.58 4.24
C SER A 164 -10.33 3.41 3.25
N ARG A 165 -11.21 3.54 2.25
CA ARG A 165 -11.38 2.51 1.21
C ARG A 165 -10.16 2.38 0.31
N LEU A 166 -9.54 3.49 -0.08
CA LEU A 166 -8.32 3.49 -0.90
C LEU A 166 -7.17 2.81 -0.14
N GLN A 167 -7.01 3.12 1.15
CA GLN A 167 -5.98 2.49 1.99
C GLN A 167 -6.23 0.99 2.18
N ALA A 168 -7.47 0.58 2.46
CA ALA A 168 -7.81 -0.83 2.59
C ALA A 168 -7.54 -1.59 1.27
N SER A 169 -7.96 -1.02 0.13
CA SER A 169 -7.68 -1.61 -1.19
C SER A 169 -6.18 -1.69 -1.49
N ALA A 170 -5.41 -0.66 -1.14
CA ALA A 170 -3.95 -0.68 -1.32
C ALA A 170 -3.26 -1.73 -0.44
N ALA A 171 -3.70 -1.89 0.81
CA ALA A 171 -3.20 -2.93 1.71
C ALA A 171 -3.51 -4.33 1.18
N GLU A 172 -4.75 -4.58 0.74
CA GLU A 172 -5.16 -5.84 0.13
C GLU A 172 -4.35 -6.16 -1.13
N GLN A 173 -4.17 -5.17 -2.03
CA GLN A 173 -3.31 -5.33 -3.21
C GLN A 173 -1.85 -5.64 -2.83
N GLY A 174 -1.36 -5.09 -1.71
CA GLY A 174 -0.04 -5.40 -1.18
C GLY A 174 0.11 -6.88 -0.78
N VAL A 175 -0.90 -7.43 -0.11
CA VAL A 175 -0.94 -8.85 0.27
C VAL A 175 -0.95 -9.75 -0.98
N TYR A 176 -1.81 -9.47 -1.96
CA TYR A 176 -1.85 -10.23 -3.21
C TYR A 176 -0.54 -10.15 -3.98
N ARG A 177 0.09 -8.98 -4.03
CA ARG A 177 1.40 -8.81 -4.65
C ARG A 177 2.45 -9.69 -3.98
N ALA A 178 2.54 -9.62 -2.66
CA ALA A 178 3.49 -10.44 -1.90
C ALA A 178 3.25 -11.95 -2.10
N ALA A 179 1.99 -12.38 -2.18
CA ALA A 179 1.64 -13.77 -2.49
C ALA A 179 2.12 -14.18 -3.89
N ILE A 180 1.86 -13.37 -4.92
CA ILE A 180 2.30 -13.64 -6.30
C ILE A 180 3.84 -13.69 -6.41
N GLU A 181 4.54 -12.81 -5.71
CA GLU A 181 6.00 -12.81 -5.65
C GLU A 181 6.56 -14.10 -5.04
N ARG A 182 5.91 -14.61 -3.98
CA ARG A 182 6.27 -15.90 -3.36
C ARG A 182 6.06 -17.09 -4.28
N MET A 183 5.05 -17.05 -5.14
CA MET A 183 4.78 -18.10 -6.13
C MET A 183 5.82 -18.19 -7.26
N ALA A 184 6.86 -17.37 -7.25
CA ALA A 184 7.88 -17.26 -8.32
C ALA A 184 7.25 -17.10 -9.72
N MET A 185 6.16 -16.35 -9.80
CA MET A 185 5.37 -16.13 -11.00
C MET A 185 5.59 -14.71 -11.52
N ALA A 186 6.16 -14.59 -12.71
CA ALA A 186 6.27 -13.30 -13.37
C ALA A 186 4.90 -12.84 -13.84
N THR A 187 4.50 -11.63 -13.45
CA THR A 187 3.17 -11.07 -13.71
C THR A 187 3.28 -9.78 -14.49
N LEU A 188 2.50 -9.68 -15.59
CA LEU A 188 2.42 -8.50 -16.43
C LEU A 188 0.96 -8.12 -16.66
N ILE A 189 0.67 -6.83 -16.63
CA ILE A 189 -0.64 -6.27 -16.99
C ILE A 189 -0.47 -5.43 -18.24
N LEU A 190 -1.23 -5.74 -19.26
CA LEU A 190 -1.16 -5.11 -20.59
C LEU A 190 -2.47 -4.41 -20.95
N ASP A 191 -2.37 -3.31 -21.72
CA ASP A 191 -3.50 -2.73 -22.43
C ASP A 191 -3.78 -3.51 -23.74
N ARG A 192 -4.85 -3.16 -24.47
CA ARG A 192 -5.20 -3.79 -25.77
C ARG A 192 -4.16 -3.58 -26.87
N LYS A 193 -3.23 -2.62 -26.70
CA LYS A 193 -2.15 -2.31 -27.64
C LYS A 193 -0.82 -2.96 -27.23
N ALA A 194 -0.86 -3.95 -26.33
CA ALA A 194 0.31 -4.60 -25.75
C ALA A 194 1.23 -3.67 -24.93
N ARG A 195 0.78 -2.47 -24.54
CA ARG A 195 1.58 -1.62 -23.67
C ARG A 195 1.61 -2.21 -22.27
N LEU A 196 2.79 -2.27 -21.69
CA LEU A 196 2.98 -2.69 -20.31
C LEU A 196 2.48 -1.59 -19.37
N LEU A 197 1.46 -1.90 -18.58
CA LEU A 197 0.91 -1.01 -17.56
C LEU A 197 1.51 -1.28 -16.20
N ARG A 198 1.75 -2.57 -15.87
CA ARG A 198 2.37 -3.01 -14.62
C ARG A 198 3.12 -4.30 -14.82
N SER A 199 4.19 -4.49 -14.06
CA SER A 199 4.95 -5.73 -13.92
C SER A 199 5.37 -5.93 -12.46
N ASN A 200 5.73 -7.15 -12.11
CA ASN A 200 6.46 -7.44 -10.88
C ASN A 200 7.95 -7.64 -11.18
N GLU A 201 8.76 -7.72 -10.13
CA GLU A 201 10.22 -7.83 -10.23
C GLU A 201 10.67 -9.03 -11.09
N LEU A 202 10.00 -10.17 -10.97
CA LEU A 202 10.30 -11.35 -11.79
C LEU A 202 10.04 -11.14 -13.29
N ALA A 203 8.97 -10.41 -13.63
CA ALA A 203 8.67 -10.06 -15.01
C ALA A 203 9.73 -9.09 -15.56
N ASP A 204 10.15 -8.11 -14.75
CA ASP A 204 11.20 -7.17 -15.14
C ASP A 204 12.52 -7.90 -15.41
N GLN A 205 12.92 -8.84 -14.55
CA GLN A 205 14.10 -9.68 -14.75
C GLN A 205 14.03 -10.50 -16.03
N LEU A 206 12.86 -11.06 -16.38
CA LEU A 206 12.67 -11.81 -17.63
C LEU A 206 12.74 -10.90 -18.86
N ILE A 207 12.25 -9.68 -18.77
CA ILE A 207 12.32 -8.66 -19.83
C ILE A 207 13.77 -8.22 -20.03
N GLU A 208 14.51 -7.96 -18.94
CA GLU A 208 15.92 -7.56 -18.98
C GLU A 208 16.82 -8.66 -19.57
N ALA A 209 16.54 -9.93 -19.24
CA ALA A 209 17.23 -11.08 -19.83
C ALA A 209 17.00 -11.20 -21.36
N GLY A 210 15.90 -10.65 -21.89
CA GLY A 210 15.66 -10.42 -23.32
C GLY A 210 15.41 -11.66 -24.18
N GLY A 211 15.58 -12.88 -23.66
CA GLY A 211 15.49 -14.12 -24.42
C GLY A 211 14.04 -14.50 -24.78
N ALA A 212 13.14 -14.51 -23.81
CA ALA A 212 11.74 -14.90 -24.00
C ALA A 212 10.82 -13.71 -24.27
N MET A 213 11.14 -12.54 -23.74
CA MET A 213 10.34 -11.31 -23.90
C MET A 213 11.20 -10.06 -23.81
N ARG A 214 10.71 -8.98 -24.42
CA ARG A 214 11.39 -7.66 -24.43
C ARG A 214 10.37 -6.54 -24.58
N LEU A 215 10.73 -5.36 -24.09
CA LEU A 215 9.96 -4.14 -24.33
C LEU A 215 10.59 -3.32 -25.47
N ARG A 216 9.74 -2.79 -26.35
CA ARG A 216 10.09 -1.76 -27.33
C ARG A 216 9.00 -0.69 -27.33
N ASP A 217 9.37 0.56 -27.11
CA ASP A 217 8.44 1.69 -27.03
C ASP A 217 7.28 1.45 -26.03
N GLY A 218 7.59 0.79 -24.90
CA GLY A 218 6.62 0.45 -23.85
C GLY A 218 5.67 -0.71 -24.23
N LYS A 219 5.86 -1.38 -25.37
CA LYS A 219 5.08 -2.55 -25.79
C LYS A 219 5.84 -3.84 -25.54
N LEU A 220 5.09 -4.85 -25.09
CA LEU A 220 5.62 -6.18 -24.86
C LEU A 220 5.69 -6.96 -26.18
N PHE A 221 6.86 -7.51 -26.46
CA PHE A 221 7.10 -8.49 -27.51
C PHE A 221 7.55 -9.79 -26.85
N ILE A 222 6.96 -10.90 -27.26
CA ILE A 222 7.32 -12.26 -26.82
C ILE A 222 7.96 -13.03 -27.95
N ALA A 223 8.91 -13.90 -27.59
CA ALA A 223 9.61 -14.75 -28.53
C ALA A 223 8.71 -15.89 -29.05
N GLY A 224 9.04 -16.39 -30.19
CA GLY A 224 8.30 -17.47 -30.84
C GLY A 224 7.07 -16.97 -31.62
N ARG A 225 6.99 -17.33 -32.89
CA ARG A 225 5.93 -16.89 -33.82
C ARG A 225 4.53 -17.26 -33.32
N GLU A 226 4.37 -18.47 -32.78
CA GLU A 226 3.08 -18.96 -32.27
C GLU A 226 2.63 -18.19 -31.01
N ALA A 227 3.53 -17.99 -30.04
CA ALA A 227 3.25 -17.24 -28.84
C ALA A 227 2.90 -15.78 -29.17
N ALA A 228 3.64 -15.11 -30.04
CA ALA A 228 3.37 -13.75 -30.48
C ALA A 228 1.99 -13.60 -31.15
N ARG A 229 1.62 -14.56 -32.01
CA ARG A 229 0.29 -14.62 -32.62
C ARG A 229 -0.78 -14.79 -31.55
N LYS A 230 -0.57 -15.70 -30.60
CA LYS A 230 -1.52 -15.96 -29.51
C LYS A 230 -1.73 -14.75 -28.63
N LEU A 231 -0.67 -14.03 -28.28
CA LEU A 231 -0.78 -12.77 -27.54
C LEU A 231 -1.62 -11.74 -28.33
N THR A 232 -1.39 -11.61 -29.63
CA THR A 232 -2.15 -10.67 -30.47
C THR A 232 -3.65 -11.05 -30.51
N GLU A 233 -3.99 -12.32 -30.64
CA GLU A 233 -5.38 -12.80 -30.57
C GLU A 233 -6.04 -12.48 -29.23
N LEU A 234 -5.33 -12.73 -28.12
CA LEU A 234 -5.82 -12.48 -26.77
C LEU A 234 -6.00 -11.00 -26.46
N LEU A 235 -5.17 -10.13 -27.01
CA LEU A 235 -5.34 -8.67 -26.86
C LEU A 235 -6.51 -8.12 -27.68
N ALA A 236 -6.76 -8.71 -28.88
CA ALA A 236 -7.91 -8.36 -29.71
C ALA A 236 -9.23 -8.82 -29.07
N SER A 237 -9.26 -10.02 -28.50
CA SER A 237 -10.42 -10.62 -27.83
C SER A 237 -9.96 -11.25 -26.50
N PRO A 238 -9.87 -10.44 -25.42
CA PRO A 238 -9.48 -10.98 -24.11
C PRO A 238 -10.48 -12.01 -23.59
N PRO A 239 -9.99 -13.10 -22.96
CA PRO A 239 -10.86 -14.11 -22.35
C PRO A 239 -11.71 -13.48 -21.25
N GLY A 240 -12.81 -14.15 -20.89
CA GLY A 240 -13.64 -13.73 -19.76
C GLY A 240 -12.86 -13.72 -18.42
N PRO A 241 -13.40 -13.06 -17.38
CA PRO A 241 -12.71 -12.97 -16.08
C PRO A 241 -12.51 -14.35 -15.42
N ASP A 242 -13.37 -15.33 -15.70
CA ASP A 242 -13.30 -16.68 -15.16
C ASP A 242 -12.60 -17.65 -16.12
N GLU A 243 -12.20 -17.18 -17.32
CA GLU A 243 -11.51 -17.96 -18.32
C GLU A 243 -10.01 -17.70 -18.27
N SER A 244 -9.23 -18.76 -18.47
CA SER A 244 -7.78 -18.66 -18.62
C SER A 244 -7.29 -19.38 -19.85
N VAL A 245 -6.40 -18.76 -20.59
CA VAL A 245 -5.79 -19.34 -21.79
C VAL A 245 -4.31 -19.60 -21.53
N ARG A 246 -3.88 -20.85 -21.71
CA ARG A 246 -2.49 -21.26 -21.55
C ARG A 246 -1.78 -21.36 -22.89
N PHE A 247 -0.55 -20.90 -22.96
CA PHE A 247 0.33 -21.07 -24.11
C PHE A 247 1.80 -21.12 -23.70
N ARG A 248 2.66 -21.62 -24.58
CA ARG A 248 4.09 -21.71 -24.31
C ARG A 248 4.83 -20.62 -25.04
N ILE A 249 5.84 -20.08 -24.39
CA ILE A 249 6.78 -19.13 -24.99
C ILE A 249 8.09 -19.88 -25.14
N VAL A 250 8.47 -20.15 -26.38
CA VAL A 250 9.71 -20.83 -26.73
C VAL A 250 10.65 -19.76 -27.28
N PRO A 251 11.74 -19.42 -26.58
CA PRO A 251 12.73 -18.48 -27.10
C PRO A 251 13.36 -18.96 -28.39
N ASP A 252 13.72 -18.05 -29.27
CA ASP A 252 14.45 -18.38 -30.50
C ASP A 252 15.91 -18.70 -30.12
N GLY A 253 16.35 -19.97 -30.33
CA GLY A 253 17.72 -20.41 -30.08
C GLY A 253 17.84 -21.63 -29.14
N GLU A 254 18.95 -22.34 -29.19
CA GLU A 254 19.17 -23.61 -28.47
C GLU A 254 19.32 -23.48 -26.93
N GLN A 255 19.44 -22.27 -26.40
CA GLN A 255 19.73 -22.02 -24.95
C GLN A 255 18.58 -21.41 -24.16
N GLY A 256 17.40 -21.20 -24.74
CA GLY A 256 16.27 -20.58 -24.07
C GLY A 256 15.40 -21.58 -23.32
N THR A 257 15.15 -21.35 -22.03
CA THR A 257 14.17 -22.13 -21.23
C THR A 257 12.75 -21.86 -21.75
N GLU A 258 12.01 -22.92 -22.05
CA GLU A 258 10.59 -22.81 -22.38
C GLU A 258 9.79 -22.29 -21.20
N LEU A 259 9.02 -21.22 -21.39
CA LEU A 259 8.16 -20.64 -20.36
C LEU A 259 6.69 -20.99 -20.62
N VAL A 260 5.93 -21.12 -19.56
CA VAL A 260 4.46 -21.30 -19.62
C VAL A 260 3.78 -20.01 -19.24
N ALA A 261 2.97 -19.48 -20.15
CA ALA A 261 2.14 -18.29 -19.90
C ALA A 261 0.68 -18.70 -19.69
N VAL A 262 0.04 -18.07 -18.72
CA VAL A 262 -1.40 -18.11 -18.46
C VAL A 262 -1.93 -16.70 -18.64
N ALA A 263 -2.87 -16.51 -19.55
CA ALA A 263 -3.51 -15.23 -19.82
C ALA A 263 -4.93 -15.20 -19.26
N ARG A 264 -5.30 -14.09 -18.61
CA ARG A 264 -6.65 -13.78 -18.13
C ARG A 264 -7.08 -12.41 -18.59
N GLY A 265 -8.32 -12.26 -19.01
CA GLY A 265 -8.90 -10.96 -19.30
C GLY A 265 -9.16 -10.16 -18.03
N ILE A 266 -8.93 -8.88 -18.10
CA ILE A 266 -9.25 -7.94 -17.01
C ILE A 266 -10.52 -7.20 -17.41
N PRO A 267 -11.62 -7.29 -16.63
CA PRO A 267 -12.82 -6.50 -16.89
C PRO A 267 -12.48 -5.02 -16.80
N ALA A 268 -12.64 -4.31 -17.90
CA ALA A 268 -12.46 -2.86 -17.96
C ALA A 268 -13.83 -2.18 -18.07
N PRO A 269 -14.06 -1.06 -17.38
CA PRO A 269 -15.24 -0.23 -17.62
C PRO A 269 -15.28 0.21 -19.09
N SER A 270 -16.47 0.23 -19.69
CA SER A 270 -16.65 0.51 -21.12
C SER A 270 -16.07 1.86 -21.60
N TYR A 271 -15.94 2.83 -20.70
CA TYR A 271 -15.36 4.15 -20.99
C TYR A 271 -13.82 4.21 -20.93
N THR A 272 -13.12 3.11 -20.53
CA THR A 272 -11.66 3.05 -20.48
C THR A 272 -11.07 2.05 -21.50
N ALA A 273 -11.89 1.55 -22.42
CA ALA A 273 -11.63 0.35 -23.22
C ALA A 273 -10.30 0.33 -24.00
N ASP A 274 -9.75 1.49 -24.40
CA ASP A 274 -8.56 1.54 -25.26
C ASP A 274 -7.24 1.72 -24.51
N SER A 275 -7.25 2.28 -23.31
CA SER A 275 -6.03 2.60 -22.56
C SER A 275 -5.99 1.97 -21.14
N GLY A 276 -7.04 1.28 -20.76
CA GLY A 276 -7.11 0.56 -19.49
C GLY A 276 -6.48 -0.84 -19.55
N PRO A 277 -6.32 -1.50 -18.38
CA PRO A 277 -5.85 -2.86 -18.32
C PRO A 277 -6.82 -3.81 -19.05
N ALA A 278 -6.29 -4.67 -19.92
CA ALA A 278 -7.10 -5.59 -20.74
C ALA A 278 -6.71 -7.06 -20.51
N LEU A 279 -5.43 -7.33 -20.26
CA LEU A 279 -4.92 -8.69 -20.15
C LEU A 279 -3.89 -8.78 -19.01
N ALA A 280 -4.04 -9.78 -18.15
CA ALA A 280 -3.03 -10.21 -17.20
C ALA A 280 -2.31 -11.44 -17.77
N LEU A 281 -0.99 -11.42 -17.77
CA LEU A 281 -0.14 -12.56 -18.11
C LEU A 281 0.59 -13.02 -16.86
N PHE A 282 0.47 -14.30 -16.55
CA PHE A 282 1.22 -14.98 -15.51
C PHE A 282 2.19 -15.95 -16.18
N ILE A 283 3.48 -15.78 -15.96
CA ILE A 283 4.52 -16.54 -16.64
C ILE A 283 5.32 -17.31 -15.60
N VAL A 284 5.45 -18.61 -15.84
CA VAL A 284 6.19 -19.53 -14.99
C VAL A 284 7.32 -20.13 -15.82
N ASP A 285 8.51 -20.17 -15.24
CA ASP A 285 9.62 -20.96 -15.74
C ASP A 285 9.57 -22.37 -15.11
N PRO A 286 9.18 -23.41 -15.86
CA PRO A 286 9.12 -24.77 -15.31
C PRO A 286 10.50 -25.30 -14.88
N GLY A 287 11.57 -24.76 -15.45
CA GLY A 287 12.96 -25.11 -15.12
C GLY A 287 13.47 -24.39 -13.85
N ARG A 288 12.79 -23.32 -13.43
CA ARG A 288 13.12 -22.56 -12.24
C ARG A 288 12.19 -23.01 -11.09
N PRO A 289 12.64 -23.85 -10.17
CA PRO A 289 11.81 -24.21 -9.02
C PRO A 289 11.42 -22.95 -8.27
N ALA A 290 10.21 -22.90 -7.72
CA ALA A 290 9.76 -21.83 -6.83
C ALA A 290 10.89 -21.57 -5.82
N ALA A 291 11.35 -20.33 -5.75
CA ALA A 291 12.47 -19.98 -4.88
C ALA A 291 11.98 -20.12 -3.43
N VAL A 292 12.30 -21.26 -2.81
CA VAL A 292 12.06 -21.46 -1.38
C VAL A 292 13.02 -20.52 -0.67
N THR A 293 12.50 -19.44 -0.11
CA THR A 293 13.35 -18.47 0.57
C THR A 293 13.87 -19.06 1.88
N PRO A 294 15.13 -18.78 2.27
CA PRO A 294 15.66 -19.24 3.57
C PRO A 294 14.78 -18.80 4.74
N ASP A 295 14.15 -17.63 4.68
CA ASP A 295 13.31 -17.14 5.76
C ASP A 295 12.02 -17.97 5.89
N ALA A 296 11.35 -18.33 4.80
CA ALA A 296 10.22 -19.25 4.84
C ALA A 296 10.60 -20.62 5.44
N LEU A 297 11.77 -21.16 5.09
CA LEU A 297 12.24 -22.41 5.66
C LEU A 297 12.57 -22.33 7.16
N ARG A 298 13.01 -21.17 7.63
CA ARG A 298 13.23 -20.93 9.06
C ARG A 298 11.92 -21.00 9.85
N ASP A 299 10.88 -20.39 9.29
CA ASP A 299 9.57 -20.31 9.95
C ASP A 299 8.88 -21.67 9.97
N ILE A 300 8.92 -22.43 8.87
CA ILE A 300 8.24 -23.73 8.74
C ILE A 300 8.95 -24.82 9.57
N PHE A 301 10.26 -24.94 9.38
CA PHE A 301 11.04 -26.08 9.90
C PHE A 301 11.90 -25.73 11.11
N GLN A 302 11.78 -24.50 11.61
CA GLN A 302 12.60 -23.97 12.71
C GLN A 302 14.12 -24.13 12.44
N PHE A 303 14.50 -23.87 11.19
CA PHE A 303 15.90 -23.95 10.78
C PHE A 303 16.68 -22.75 11.30
N THR A 304 17.96 -22.95 11.62
CA THR A 304 18.91 -21.86 11.79
C THR A 304 19.15 -21.19 10.43
N ARG A 305 19.69 -19.98 10.43
CA ARG A 305 20.02 -19.24 9.20
C ARG A 305 20.87 -20.05 8.22
N GLN A 306 21.87 -20.77 8.74
CA GLN A 306 22.78 -21.59 7.93
C GLN A 306 22.09 -22.86 7.39
N GLU A 307 21.27 -23.51 8.19
CA GLU A 307 20.47 -24.66 7.78
C GLU A 307 19.46 -24.27 6.70
N ALA A 308 18.79 -23.15 6.86
CA ALA A 308 17.82 -22.65 5.89
C ALA A 308 18.48 -22.29 4.55
N SER A 309 19.63 -21.60 4.57
CA SER A 309 20.39 -21.29 3.37
C SER A 309 20.85 -22.56 2.65
N LEU A 310 21.34 -23.55 3.37
CA LEU A 310 21.74 -24.82 2.79
C LEU A 310 20.54 -25.59 2.21
N ALA A 311 19.43 -25.65 2.94
CA ALA A 311 18.21 -26.30 2.52
C ALA A 311 17.63 -25.65 1.24
N ALA A 312 17.66 -24.32 1.11
CA ALA A 312 17.23 -23.60 -0.08
C ALA A 312 18.11 -23.94 -1.30
N GLU A 313 19.43 -23.96 -1.16
CA GLU A 313 20.35 -24.39 -2.23
C GLU A 313 20.07 -25.82 -2.70
N LEU A 314 19.87 -26.75 -1.76
CA LEU A 314 19.56 -28.14 -2.07
C LEU A 314 18.18 -28.30 -2.74
N ALA A 315 17.17 -27.52 -2.29
CA ALA A 315 15.85 -27.51 -2.91
C ALA A 315 15.88 -26.93 -4.32
N GLY A 316 16.81 -26.00 -4.59
CA GLY A 316 17.11 -25.48 -5.91
C GLY A 316 17.80 -26.48 -6.86
N GLY A 317 18.15 -27.69 -6.37
CA GLY A 317 18.81 -28.73 -7.17
C GLY A 317 20.34 -28.67 -7.13
N THR A 318 20.94 -27.77 -6.31
CA THR A 318 22.39 -27.66 -6.17
C THR A 318 22.92 -28.90 -5.40
N ALA A 319 24.00 -29.51 -5.88
CA ALA A 319 24.67 -30.58 -5.15
C ALA A 319 25.29 -30.07 -3.84
N LEU A 320 25.36 -30.91 -2.81
CA LEU A 320 25.85 -30.51 -1.48
C LEU A 320 27.25 -29.86 -1.50
N VAL A 321 28.14 -30.36 -2.36
CA VAL A 321 29.50 -29.83 -2.53
C VAL A 321 29.49 -28.40 -3.09
N ASP A 322 28.63 -28.17 -4.07
CA ASP A 322 28.50 -26.86 -4.73
C ASP A 322 27.76 -25.86 -3.85
N ALA A 323 26.73 -26.34 -3.11
CA ALA A 323 26.04 -25.55 -2.12
C ALA A 323 26.98 -25.07 -1.00
N ALA A 324 27.86 -25.98 -0.49
CA ALA A 324 28.88 -25.62 0.49
C ALA A 324 29.82 -24.53 -0.04
N ARG A 325 30.25 -24.65 -1.31
CA ARG A 325 31.14 -23.65 -1.95
C ARG A 325 30.43 -22.29 -2.08
N ARG A 326 29.18 -22.25 -2.53
CA ARG A 326 28.39 -21.02 -2.68
C ARG A 326 28.16 -20.32 -1.34
N LEU A 327 27.94 -21.10 -0.28
CA LEU A 327 27.71 -20.58 1.07
C LEU A 327 29.01 -20.25 1.83
N GLY A 328 30.17 -20.52 1.25
CA GLY A 328 31.47 -20.25 1.88
C GLY A 328 31.75 -21.11 3.11
N ILE A 329 31.19 -22.33 3.19
CA ILE A 329 31.37 -23.26 4.32
C ILE A 329 32.13 -24.52 3.90
N ALA A 330 32.82 -25.12 4.85
CA ALA A 330 33.51 -26.39 4.59
C ALA A 330 32.49 -27.52 4.31
N HIS A 331 32.84 -28.47 3.44
CA HIS A 331 32.00 -29.60 3.09
C HIS A 331 31.55 -30.42 4.33
N ASN A 332 32.45 -30.59 5.33
CA ASN A 332 32.11 -31.28 6.57
C ASN A 332 31.08 -30.48 7.39
N THR A 333 31.14 -29.15 7.37
CA THR A 333 30.16 -28.27 8.03
C THR A 333 28.79 -28.41 7.33
N ALA A 334 28.78 -28.40 5.98
CA ALA A 334 27.55 -28.63 5.20
C ALA A 334 26.91 -30.00 5.52
N ARG A 335 27.72 -31.06 5.67
CA ARG A 335 27.24 -32.41 6.12
C ARG A 335 26.64 -32.36 7.52
N SER A 336 27.23 -31.60 8.45
CA SER A 336 26.69 -31.45 9.79
C SER A 336 25.36 -30.70 9.77
N HIS A 337 25.25 -29.63 9.02
CA HIS A 337 23.97 -28.91 8.82
C HIS A 337 22.92 -29.80 8.14
N LEU A 338 23.30 -30.59 7.13
CA LEU A 338 22.37 -31.52 6.48
C LEU A 338 21.83 -32.59 7.44
N ARG A 339 22.68 -33.10 8.37
CA ARG A 339 22.20 -34.01 9.42
C ARG A 339 21.21 -33.35 10.37
N ALA A 340 21.48 -32.09 10.77
CA ALA A 340 20.56 -31.33 11.61
C ALA A 340 19.21 -31.06 10.87
N ILE A 341 19.26 -30.73 9.59
CA ILE A 341 18.08 -30.55 8.73
C ILE A 341 17.29 -31.87 8.68
N PHE A 342 17.93 -33.00 8.45
CA PHE A 342 17.26 -34.31 8.46
C PHE A 342 16.61 -34.64 9.82
N ALA A 343 17.28 -34.30 10.90
CA ALA A 343 16.72 -34.50 12.25
C ALA A 343 15.47 -33.65 12.50
N LYS A 344 15.46 -32.42 11.99
CA LYS A 344 14.31 -31.50 12.13
C LYS A 344 13.15 -31.83 11.20
N THR A 345 13.42 -32.37 10.01
CA THR A 345 12.41 -32.63 8.97
C THR A 345 11.93 -34.08 8.94
N GLY A 346 12.63 -35.01 9.60
CA GLY A 346 12.36 -36.44 9.50
C GLY A 346 12.79 -37.08 8.17
N ALA A 347 13.34 -36.31 7.23
CA ALA A 347 13.86 -36.81 5.98
C ALA A 347 15.12 -37.68 6.21
N ARG A 348 15.24 -38.76 5.45
CA ARG A 348 16.39 -39.68 5.52
C ARG A 348 17.32 -39.61 4.29
N ARG A 349 16.86 -38.97 3.21
CA ARG A 349 17.60 -38.82 1.95
C ARG A 349 17.42 -37.40 1.42
N GLN A 350 18.41 -36.90 0.72
CA GLN A 350 18.35 -35.56 0.13
C GLN A 350 17.15 -35.39 -0.83
N SER A 351 16.82 -36.40 -1.63
CA SER A 351 15.65 -36.37 -2.53
C SER A 351 14.34 -36.23 -1.76
N GLN A 352 14.24 -36.88 -0.60
CA GLN A 352 13.07 -36.79 0.29
C GLN A 352 12.97 -35.40 0.93
N LEU A 353 14.09 -34.82 1.36
CA LEU A 353 14.16 -33.45 1.85
C LEU A 353 13.71 -32.44 0.78
N VAL A 354 14.25 -32.55 -0.43
CA VAL A 354 13.88 -31.68 -1.55
C VAL A 354 12.39 -31.79 -1.85
N HIS A 355 11.85 -32.99 -1.85
CA HIS A 355 10.41 -33.21 -2.05
C HIS A 355 9.58 -32.57 -0.93
N LEU A 356 9.96 -32.78 0.32
CA LEU A 356 9.27 -32.21 1.48
C LEU A 356 9.29 -30.70 1.44
N ILE A 357 10.44 -30.07 1.21
CA ILE A 357 10.57 -28.62 1.12
C ILE A 357 9.70 -28.06 -0.01
N ARG A 358 9.70 -28.70 -1.17
CA ARG A 358 8.87 -28.28 -2.31
C ARG A 358 7.38 -28.50 -2.09
N ALA A 359 6.99 -29.56 -1.37
CA ALA A 359 5.60 -29.82 -0.99
C ALA A 359 5.10 -28.78 0.03
N SER A 360 5.86 -28.56 1.10
CA SER A 360 5.51 -27.54 2.11
C SER A 360 5.46 -26.13 1.56
N ALA A 361 6.30 -25.78 0.58
CA ALA A 361 6.21 -24.51 -0.12
C ALA A 361 4.92 -24.39 -0.96
N ARG A 362 4.40 -25.51 -1.50
CA ARG A 362 3.12 -25.55 -2.22
C ARG A 362 1.91 -25.54 -1.31
N GLU A 363 1.97 -26.18 -0.14
CA GLU A 363 0.87 -26.22 0.83
C GLU A 363 0.65 -24.87 1.51
N MET A 364 1.69 -24.08 1.74
CA MET A 364 1.55 -22.69 2.22
C MET A 364 0.89 -21.77 1.18
N ASP A 365 0.91 -22.15 -0.09
CA ASP A 365 0.23 -21.43 -1.16
C ASP A 365 -1.30 -21.72 -1.20
N VAL A 366 -1.80 -22.68 -0.42
CA VAL A 366 -3.21 -23.14 -0.45
C VAL A 366 -3.97 -22.80 0.84
N GLU A 367 -3.30 -22.58 1.97
CA GLU A 367 -3.93 -22.36 3.28
C GLU A 367 -3.93 -20.90 3.78
N ASN A 368 -3.53 -19.91 2.96
CA ASN A 368 -3.62 -18.48 3.32
C ASN A 368 -4.46 -17.70 2.33
#